data_a5aaf1247a7b7ca55340758999712421
#
_entry.id   a5aaf1247a7b7ca55340758999712421
#
_cell.length_a   1.000
_cell.length_b   1.000
_cell.length_c   1.000
_cell.angle_alpha   90.00
_cell.angle_beta   90.00
_cell.angle_gamma   90.00
#
_symmetry.space_group_name_H-M   'P 1'
#
loop_
_entity.id
_entity.type
_entity.pdbx_description
1 polymer ?
#
loop_
_entity_poly.entity_id
_entity_poly.type
_entity_poly.pdbx_seq_one_letter_code
_entity_poly.pdbx_strand_id
1 'polypeptide(L)'
;MKKNNNKVWIAVIAVLVVVIAALIVVLVRRKPKDDVEKVTSEEAIQTETEATPETASDATEAATTEAQATQDCFVKVTNSNSWESANGYSGQLDSTITNKTSGALKNWEIRMTVPDKTTLDSSWNGTFKLDGTTLSVKCVDYNAEVPANGNLKDIGVIVTVPSQADLKAICDSAVLYVDGKEYKGSSASSTTEATEAKEETKPKEKTEPESGTPVDNHGKLTLKGTDIVDKNGDKYQLKGVSTHGIAWFPEYVNQDAFQSLRDDMGANLIRIAMYSGENNGYCTGGDQKQLKELVKTGVDAATNLGMYVIIDWHVLGDQNPQTYKEEAKAFFEEMSSLYKDYDNVIYEICNEPNGGTTWADVKSYAEEVIPIIRKNTKDALIIVGTPTWSQDVDIAAEDPVPDMTISCMPFISMRQHIRITSGTK
;
A
#
# COMPACT_ATOMS: atom_id res chain seq x y z
N MET A 1 -8.82 -54.04 28.17
CA MET A 1 -10.09 -53.95 27.41
C MET A 1 -10.26 -52.51 26.93
N LYS A 2 -9.84 -52.21 25.71
CA LYS A 2 -10.10 -50.87 25.06
C LYS A 2 -11.43 -50.95 24.36
N LYS A 3 -12.46 -50.27 24.93
CA LYS A 3 -13.80 -50.18 24.37
C LYS A 3 -13.80 -49.22 23.17
N ASN A 4 -14.35 -49.70 22.08
CA ASN A 4 -14.42 -49.24 20.74
C ASN A 4 -15.22 -47.91 20.64
N ASN A 5 -14.54 -46.73 20.59
CA ASN A 5 -15.16 -45.42 20.43
C ASN A 5 -15.59 -45.12 18.98
N ASN A 6 -15.28 -45.98 18.01
CA ASN A 6 -15.57 -45.74 16.60
C ASN A 6 -17.05 -45.68 16.24
N LYS A 7 -17.93 -46.39 17.03
CA LYS A 7 -19.38 -46.34 16.77
C LYS A 7 -20.01 -45.01 17.11
N VAL A 8 -19.47 -44.30 18.12
CA VAL A 8 -19.97 -42.97 18.50
C VAL A 8 -19.59 -41.91 17.44
N TRP A 9 -18.38 -41.98 16.94
CA TRP A 9 -17.92 -41.07 15.86
C TRP A 9 -18.68 -41.26 14.55
N ILE A 10 -19.00 -42.53 14.18
CA ILE A 10 -19.80 -42.82 12.99
C ILE A 10 -21.21 -42.26 13.12
N ALA A 11 -21.82 -42.34 14.32
CA ALA A 11 -23.14 -41.77 14.56
C ALA A 11 -23.13 -40.22 14.51
N VAL A 12 -22.09 -39.57 15.03
CA VAL A 12 -21.91 -38.10 14.95
C VAL A 12 -21.74 -37.62 13.49
N ILE A 13 -20.95 -38.31 12.72
CA ILE A 13 -20.74 -37.98 11.30
C ILE A 13 -22.04 -38.16 10.50
N ALA A 14 -22.80 -39.23 10.75
CA ALA A 14 -24.07 -39.46 10.08
C ALA A 14 -25.10 -38.35 10.38
N VAL A 15 -25.16 -37.86 11.61
CA VAL A 15 -26.03 -36.72 12.00
C VAL A 15 -25.57 -35.43 11.31
N LEU A 16 -24.29 -35.19 11.25
CA LEU A 16 -23.73 -33.99 10.58
C LEU A 16 -24.06 -33.95 9.10
N VAL A 17 -23.94 -35.10 8.40
CA VAL A 17 -24.28 -35.23 6.98
C VAL A 17 -25.77 -34.95 6.73
N VAL A 18 -26.67 -35.43 7.61
CA VAL A 18 -28.11 -35.17 7.50
C VAL A 18 -28.42 -33.68 7.71
N VAL A 19 -27.77 -33.02 8.66
CA VAL A 19 -27.92 -31.57 8.91
C VAL A 19 -27.45 -30.75 7.73
N ILE A 20 -26.30 -31.09 7.15
CA ILE A 20 -25.78 -30.40 5.96
C ILE A 20 -26.70 -30.59 4.75
N ALA A 21 -27.22 -31.81 4.53
CA ALA A 21 -28.15 -32.06 3.45
C ALA A 21 -29.48 -31.28 3.64
N ALA A 22 -29.97 -31.14 4.87
CA ALA A 22 -31.15 -30.34 5.17
C ALA A 22 -30.93 -28.84 4.93
N LEU A 23 -29.74 -28.31 5.29
CA LEU A 23 -29.35 -26.92 5.02
C LEU A 23 -29.24 -26.63 3.52
N ILE A 24 -28.70 -27.54 2.73
CA ILE A 24 -28.61 -27.41 1.27
C ILE A 24 -30.01 -27.36 0.65
N VAL A 25 -30.94 -28.20 1.11
CA VAL A 25 -32.34 -28.19 0.61
C VAL A 25 -33.04 -26.87 0.95
N VAL A 26 -32.76 -26.25 2.10
CA VAL A 26 -33.33 -24.94 2.48
C VAL A 26 -32.74 -23.83 1.62
N LEU A 27 -31.45 -23.88 1.31
CA LEU A 27 -30.79 -22.90 0.44
C LEU A 27 -31.24 -22.99 -1.02
N VAL A 28 -31.44 -24.20 -1.54
CA VAL A 28 -31.91 -24.41 -2.93
C VAL A 28 -33.37 -23.98 -3.11
N ARG A 29 -34.18 -24.02 -2.05
CA ARG A 29 -35.60 -23.57 -2.09
C ARG A 29 -35.81 -22.07 -1.96
N ARG A 30 -34.76 -21.29 -1.67
CA ARG A 30 -34.77 -19.81 -1.66
C ARG A 30 -34.24 -19.26 -3.00
N LYS A 31 -34.95 -19.58 -4.12
CA LYS A 31 -34.78 -18.80 -5.35
C LYS A 31 -35.66 -17.55 -5.27
N PRO A 32 -35.16 -16.37 -5.63
CA PRO A 32 -36.01 -15.17 -5.83
C PRO A 32 -36.93 -15.43 -7.01
N LYS A 33 -38.17 -15.01 -6.91
CA LYS A 33 -39.08 -14.89 -8.03
C LYS A 33 -38.71 -13.66 -8.83
N ASP A 34 -38.33 -13.85 -10.07
CA ASP A 34 -38.24 -12.79 -11.06
C ASP A 34 -39.66 -12.43 -11.52
N ASP A 35 -40.14 -11.27 -11.11
CA ASP A 35 -41.29 -10.62 -11.72
C ASP A 35 -40.77 -9.70 -12.82
N VAL A 36 -40.87 -10.19 -14.06
CA VAL A 36 -40.66 -9.40 -15.28
C VAL A 36 -42.01 -8.80 -15.64
N GLU A 37 -42.20 -7.52 -15.37
CA GLU A 37 -43.25 -6.73 -16.01
C GLU A 37 -42.71 -6.01 -17.23
N LYS A 38 -43.24 -6.43 -18.38
CA LYS A 38 -43.00 -5.92 -19.70
C LYS A 38 -44.00 -4.78 -19.95
N VAL A 39 -43.55 -3.55 -20.06
CA VAL A 39 -44.37 -2.45 -20.63
C VAL A 39 -43.74 -1.99 -21.91
N THR A 40 -44.46 -2.25 -22.99
CA THR A 40 -44.30 -1.68 -24.33
C THR A 40 -45.15 -0.45 -24.46
N SER A 41 -44.66 0.55 -25.15
CA SER A 41 -45.19 1.46 -26.20
C SER A 41 -44.67 2.88 -26.02
N GLU A 42 -43.89 3.36 -26.89
CA GLU A 42 -44.09 4.15 -28.15
C GLU A 42 -44.89 5.48 -27.97
N GLU A 43 -44.33 6.48 -28.67
CA GLU A 43 -44.84 7.81 -29.03
C GLU A 43 -44.53 8.97 -28.07
N ALA A 44 -44.14 10.14 -28.49
CA ALA A 44 -43.79 10.77 -29.78
C ALA A 44 -43.17 12.13 -29.47
N ILE A 45 -42.40 12.57 -30.40
CA ILE A 45 -41.76 13.88 -30.57
C ILE A 45 -42.76 15.06 -30.46
N GLN A 46 -42.39 16.13 -29.75
CA GLN A 46 -42.64 17.50 -30.27
C GLN A 46 -41.66 18.50 -29.68
N THR A 47 -40.94 19.11 -30.58
CA THR A 47 -40.19 20.36 -30.51
C THR A 47 -41.14 21.54 -30.34
N GLU A 48 -40.74 22.53 -29.52
CA GLU A 48 -40.95 23.94 -29.87
C GLU A 48 -39.98 24.86 -29.11
N THR A 49 -39.51 25.80 -29.85
CA THR A 49 -38.51 26.83 -29.68
C THR A 49 -39.09 28.12 -29.10
N GLU A 50 -38.20 29.05 -28.70
CA GLU A 50 -38.35 30.51 -28.48
C GLU A 50 -38.81 30.95 -27.09
N ALA A 51 -38.31 32.00 -26.49
CA ALA A 51 -37.38 33.10 -26.76
C ALA A 51 -37.12 33.85 -25.45
N THR A 52 -35.95 34.44 -25.34
CA THR A 52 -35.61 35.50 -24.35
C THR A 52 -36.42 36.77 -24.61
N PRO A 53 -36.61 37.69 -23.61
CA PRO A 53 -35.64 38.75 -23.48
C PRO A 53 -35.33 39.21 -22.02
N GLU A 54 -34.20 39.87 -21.97
CA GLU A 54 -33.58 40.72 -20.96
C GLU A 54 -34.50 41.53 -20.04
N THR A 55 -34.08 41.69 -18.78
CA THR A 55 -33.87 43.04 -18.22
C THR A 55 -32.97 42.94 -16.98
N ALA A 56 -31.99 43.82 -16.97
CA ALA A 56 -31.03 44.09 -15.90
C ALA A 56 -31.70 44.70 -14.66
N SER A 57 -31.19 44.33 -13.48
CA SER A 57 -31.12 45.29 -12.36
C SER A 57 -29.93 44.97 -11.50
N ASP A 58 -29.07 45.92 -11.44
CA ASP A 58 -27.93 46.17 -10.60
C ASP A 58 -28.26 45.96 -9.11
N ALA A 59 -27.49 45.09 -8.44
CA ALA A 59 -27.33 45.15 -7.02
C ALA A 59 -25.90 44.73 -6.68
N THR A 60 -25.10 45.70 -6.45
CA THR A 60 -23.73 45.64 -5.90
C THR A 60 -23.78 44.95 -4.55
N GLU A 61 -23.38 43.71 -4.51
CA GLU A 61 -23.04 43.05 -3.25
C GLU A 61 -21.53 42.97 -3.14
N ALA A 62 -21.00 43.70 -2.16
CA ALA A 62 -19.61 43.79 -1.83
C ALA A 62 -19.10 42.40 -1.42
N ALA A 63 -18.31 41.79 -2.27
CA ALA A 63 -17.51 40.62 -1.92
C ALA A 63 -16.48 41.05 -0.86
N THR A 64 -16.74 40.70 0.36
CA THR A 64 -15.73 40.71 1.44
C THR A 64 -14.75 39.61 1.13
N THR A 65 -13.67 39.93 0.47
CA THR A 65 -12.52 39.06 0.31
C THR A 65 -11.85 39.00 1.69
N GLU A 66 -12.23 38.04 2.50
CA GLU A 66 -11.37 37.64 3.62
C GLU A 66 -10.05 37.12 3.04
N ALA A 67 -9.01 37.92 3.24
CA ALA A 67 -7.64 37.50 2.98
C ALA A 67 -7.35 36.28 3.87
N GLN A 68 -7.39 35.09 3.28
CA GLN A 68 -6.90 33.88 3.90
C GLN A 68 -5.40 34.11 4.19
N ALA A 69 -5.08 34.39 5.44
CA ALA A 69 -3.71 34.41 5.91
C ALA A 69 -3.09 33.05 5.56
N THR A 70 -2.06 33.04 4.72
CA THR A 70 -1.33 31.84 4.34
C THR A 70 -0.66 31.31 5.60
N GLN A 71 -1.22 30.28 6.23
CA GLN A 71 -0.59 29.63 7.38
C GLN A 71 0.70 28.97 6.93
N ASP A 72 1.77 29.24 7.67
CA ASP A 72 3.10 28.66 7.40
C ASP A 72 3.14 27.15 7.67
N CYS A 73 2.27 26.63 8.54
CA CYS A 73 2.02 25.21 8.73
C CYS A 73 0.52 24.94 8.85
N PHE A 74 0.09 23.84 8.28
CA PHE A 74 -1.32 23.45 8.33
C PHE A 74 -1.46 21.92 8.22
N VAL A 75 -2.60 21.43 8.66
CA VAL A 75 -3.02 20.04 8.45
C VAL A 75 -4.16 20.01 7.44
N LYS A 76 -4.12 19.00 6.57
CA LYS A 76 -5.22 18.63 5.68
C LYS A 76 -5.62 17.20 5.99
N VAL A 77 -6.89 16.96 6.26
CA VAL A 77 -7.47 15.63 6.43
C VAL A 77 -8.43 15.38 5.26
N THR A 78 -8.37 14.21 4.68
CA THR A 78 -9.22 13.81 3.57
C THR A 78 -9.84 12.45 3.84
N ASN A 79 -11.13 12.29 3.50
CA ASN A 79 -11.76 10.99 3.43
C ASN A 79 -11.39 10.34 2.08
N SER A 80 -10.48 9.37 2.11
CA SER A 80 -9.99 8.71 0.89
C SER A 80 -10.84 7.53 0.46
N ASN A 81 -11.63 6.95 1.37
CA ASN A 81 -12.56 5.85 1.09
C ASN A 81 -13.67 5.82 2.14
N SER A 82 -14.88 5.42 1.74
CA SER A 82 -16.01 5.24 2.68
C SER A 82 -16.98 4.17 2.20
N TRP A 83 -17.63 3.49 3.17
CA TRP A 83 -18.56 2.39 2.90
C TRP A 83 -19.61 2.29 4.01
N GLU A 84 -20.77 1.74 3.68
CA GLU A 84 -21.78 1.39 4.67
C GLU A 84 -21.30 0.27 5.58
N SER A 85 -21.57 0.39 6.86
CA SER A 85 -21.27 -0.61 7.88
C SER A 85 -22.53 -0.92 8.71
N ALA A 86 -22.48 -1.98 9.51
CA ALA A 86 -23.63 -2.39 10.34
C ALA A 86 -24.08 -1.32 11.35
N ASN A 87 -23.19 -0.38 11.72
CA ASN A 87 -23.42 0.62 12.75
C ASN A 87 -23.39 2.07 12.20
N GLY A 88 -23.47 2.27 10.88
CA GLY A 88 -23.44 3.57 10.24
C GLY A 88 -22.55 3.58 9.01
N TYR A 89 -21.69 4.58 8.87
CA TYR A 89 -20.73 4.72 7.78
C TYR A 89 -19.30 4.61 8.31
N SER A 90 -18.52 3.72 7.75
CA SER A 90 -17.07 3.67 7.99
C SER A 90 -16.34 4.50 6.95
N GLY A 91 -15.28 5.19 7.37
CA GLY A 91 -14.45 5.99 6.46
C GLY A 91 -12.99 5.97 6.85
N GLN A 92 -12.14 5.95 5.82
CA GLN A 92 -10.71 6.12 5.98
C GLN A 92 -10.36 7.61 5.89
N LEU A 93 -9.79 8.15 6.95
CA LEU A 93 -9.35 9.53 7.05
C LEU A 93 -7.82 9.57 6.99
N ASP A 94 -7.27 10.23 5.98
CA ASP A 94 -5.84 10.40 5.78
C ASP A 94 -5.43 11.85 6.04
N SER A 95 -4.41 12.03 6.89
CA SER A 95 -3.93 13.33 7.32
C SER A 95 -2.56 13.65 6.71
N THR A 96 -2.39 14.90 6.28
CA THR A 96 -1.11 15.45 5.83
C THR A 96 -0.82 16.72 6.60
N ILE A 97 0.36 16.81 7.23
CA ILE A 97 0.86 18.04 7.84
C ILE A 97 1.85 18.68 6.88
N THR A 98 1.63 19.93 6.51
CA THR A 98 2.54 20.73 5.67
C THR A 98 3.22 21.76 6.53
N ASN A 99 4.55 21.78 6.48
CA ASN A 99 5.41 22.76 7.14
C ASN A 99 6.14 23.60 6.07
N LYS A 100 5.80 24.86 5.93
CA LYS A 100 6.44 25.81 5.00
C LYS A 100 7.48 26.69 5.69
N THR A 101 7.74 26.49 6.98
CA THR A 101 8.75 27.25 7.71
C THR A 101 10.16 26.73 7.42
N SER A 102 11.17 27.52 7.69
CA SER A 102 12.58 27.13 7.58
C SER A 102 13.07 26.24 8.73
N GLY A 103 12.25 26.02 9.76
CA GLY A 103 12.53 25.16 10.90
C GLY A 103 11.70 23.87 10.87
N ALA A 104 12.22 22.80 11.46
CA ALA A 104 11.46 21.59 11.63
C ALA A 104 10.38 21.76 12.72
N LEU A 105 9.22 21.18 12.50
CA LEU A 105 8.09 21.20 13.43
C LEU A 105 8.10 19.90 14.23
N LYS A 106 8.14 20.01 15.56
CA LYS A 106 8.26 18.85 16.45
C LYS A 106 7.02 18.69 17.34
N ASN A 107 6.85 17.50 17.90
CA ASN A 107 5.78 17.17 18.85
C ASN A 107 4.39 17.60 18.35
N TRP A 108 4.08 17.26 17.10
CA TRP A 108 2.80 17.58 16.49
C TRP A 108 1.66 16.72 17.05
N GLU A 109 0.48 17.30 17.08
CA GLU A 109 -0.78 16.64 17.38
C GLU A 109 -1.86 17.20 16.46
N ILE A 110 -2.73 16.34 15.92
CA ILE A 110 -3.92 16.76 15.18
C ILE A 110 -5.14 16.44 16.05
N ARG A 111 -6.08 17.38 16.14
CA ARG A 111 -7.37 17.17 16.80
C ARG A 111 -8.49 17.41 15.82
N MET A 112 -9.50 16.53 15.88
CA MET A 112 -10.69 16.57 15.04
C MET A 112 -11.93 16.42 15.91
N THR A 113 -13.00 17.10 15.56
CA THR A 113 -14.30 16.93 16.21
C THR A 113 -15.06 15.79 15.52
N VAL A 114 -15.54 14.83 16.30
CA VAL A 114 -16.30 13.68 15.81
C VAL A 114 -17.68 13.66 16.45
N PRO A 115 -18.71 13.11 15.79
CA PRO A 115 -20.03 12.97 16.39
C PRO A 115 -20.04 11.94 17.53
N ASP A 116 -21.03 12.03 18.37
CA ASP A 116 -21.31 11.00 19.38
C ASP A 116 -21.48 9.64 18.70
N LYS A 117 -21.04 8.58 19.38
CA LYS A 117 -21.05 7.20 18.90
C LYS A 117 -20.06 6.89 17.78
N THR A 118 -19.13 7.76 17.48
CA THR A 118 -17.98 7.42 16.64
C THR A 118 -17.19 6.30 17.28
N THR A 119 -16.78 5.31 16.48
CA THR A 119 -15.81 4.28 16.89
C THR A 119 -14.53 4.41 16.11
N LEU A 120 -13.44 4.00 16.73
CA LEU A 120 -12.12 3.93 16.11
C LEU A 120 -11.85 2.45 15.80
N ASP A 121 -11.76 2.11 14.51
CA ASP A 121 -11.68 0.72 14.06
C ASP A 121 -10.23 0.30 13.79
N SER A 122 -9.44 1.17 13.17
CA SER A 122 -8.03 0.94 12.88
C SER A 122 -7.29 2.27 12.74
N SER A 123 -5.99 2.30 13.01
CA SER A 123 -5.20 3.52 12.88
C SER A 123 -3.71 3.22 12.63
N TRP A 124 -2.98 4.17 12.02
CA TRP A 124 -1.56 4.01 11.68
C TRP A 124 -0.80 5.33 11.72
N ASN A 125 0.50 5.22 11.91
CA ASN A 125 1.48 6.32 11.92
C ASN A 125 1.16 7.45 12.91
N GLY A 126 0.53 7.10 14.05
CA GLY A 126 0.23 8.03 15.14
C GLY A 126 -0.40 7.32 16.32
N THR A 127 -0.33 7.94 17.48
CA THR A 127 -1.06 7.49 18.67
C THR A 127 -2.43 8.15 18.67
N PHE A 128 -3.44 7.40 18.27
CA PHE A 128 -4.82 7.88 18.21
C PHE A 128 -5.55 7.66 19.53
N LYS A 129 -6.35 8.66 19.92
CA LYS A 129 -7.22 8.61 21.09
C LYS A 129 -8.55 9.25 20.75
N LEU A 130 -9.63 8.51 21.04
CA LEU A 130 -10.99 9.04 21.03
C LEU A 130 -11.40 9.37 22.46
N ASP A 131 -11.82 10.61 22.70
CA ASP A 131 -12.24 11.11 24.02
C ASP A 131 -13.53 11.95 23.86
N GLY A 132 -14.66 11.30 24.08
CA GLY A 132 -15.97 11.89 23.79
C GLY A 132 -16.11 12.24 22.32
N THR A 133 -16.29 13.51 22.00
CA THR A 133 -16.41 14.03 20.64
C THR A 133 -15.08 14.56 20.07
N THR A 134 -13.96 14.20 20.67
CA THR A 134 -12.63 14.61 20.19
C THR A 134 -11.82 13.38 19.77
N LEU A 135 -11.45 13.30 18.50
CA LEU A 135 -10.45 12.38 17.98
C LEU A 135 -9.11 13.11 17.89
N SER A 136 -8.12 12.63 18.60
CA SER A 136 -6.78 13.18 18.57
C SER A 136 -5.78 12.16 18.06
N VAL A 137 -4.76 12.63 17.35
CA VAL A 137 -3.59 11.82 16.96
C VAL A 137 -2.31 12.59 17.30
N LYS A 138 -1.39 11.93 17.98
CA LYS A 138 -0.06 12.44 18.31
C LYS A 138 1.00 11.73 17.51
N CYS A 139 2.12 12.43 17.29
CA CYS A 139 3.30 11.83 16.70
C CYS A 139 3.77 10.61 17.50
N VAL A 140 4.50 9.75 16.81
CA VAL A 140 5.28 8.64 17.36
C VAL A 140 6.76 8.92 17.08
N ASP A 141 7.66 8.21 17.76
CA ASP A 141 9.10 8.52 17.75
C ASP A 141 9.70 8.72 16.35
N TYR A 142 9.33 7.88 15.40
CA TYR A 142 9.89 7.91 14.03
C TYR A 142 9.32 9.02 13.14
N ASN A 143 8.23 9.67 13.53
CA ASN A 143 7.61 10.76 12.78
C ASN A 143 7.35 12.01 13.65
N ALA A 144 8.04 12.12 14.78
CA ALA A 144 7.88 13.22 15.73
C ALA A 144 8.26 14.58 15.14
N GLU A 145 8.91 14.61 13.97
CA GLU A 145 9.40 15.79 13.30
C GLU A 145 8.86 15.92 11.89
N VAL A 146 8.30 17.09 11.55
CA VAL A 146 7.94 17.46 10.16
C VAL A 146 9.06 18.36 9.64
N PRO A 147 9.81 17.94 8.60
CA PRO A 147 10.97 18.70 8.12
C PRO A 147 10.62 20.12 7.69
N ALA A 148 11.58 21.02 7.77
CA ALA A 148 11.47 22.36 7.21
C ALA A 148 11.13 22.31 5.72
N ASN A 149 10.17 23.13 5.26
CA ASN A 149 9.65 23.14 3.90
C ASN A 149 9.21 21.74 3.39
N GLY A 150 8.76 20.89 4.30
CA GLY A 150 8.39 19.51 4.04
C GLY A 150 6.94 19.17 4.38
N ASN A 151 6.59 17.92 4.11
CA ASN A 151 5.30 17.36 4.45
C ASN A 151 5.48 16.07 5.24
N LEU A 152 4.60 15.84 6.19
CA LEU A 152 4.41 14.53 6.82
C LEU A 152 3.06 14.00 6.34
N LYS A 153 3.08 12.83 5.71
CA LYS A 153 1.91 12.15 5.13
C LYS A 153 1.69 10.82 5.82
N ASP A 154 0.67 10.12 5.34
CA ASP A 154 0.38 8.73 5.71
C ASP A 154 -0.04 8.52 7.18
N ILE A 155 -0.50 9.56 7.85
CA ILE A 155 -1.14 9.47 9.16
C ILE A 155 -2.62 9.18 8.90
N GLY A 156 -3.14 8.05 9.38
CA GLY A 156 -4.51 7.71 9.04
C GLY A 156 -5.25 6.90 10.08
N VAL A 157 -6.58 6.91 9.94
CA VAL A 157 -7.51 6.22 10.83
C VAL A 157 -8.75 5.77 10.05
N ILE A 158 -9.28 4.61 10.41
CA ILE A 158 -10.62 4.19 10.02
C ILE A 158 -11.54 4.43 11.19
N VAL A 159 -12.61 5.21 10.94
CA VAL A 159 -13.65 5.49 11.92
C VAL A 159 -15.01 5.04 11.38
N THR A 160 -15.89 4.62 12.29
CA THR A 160 -17.31 4.43 11.97
C THR A 160 -18.12 5.52 12.66
N VAL A 161 -18.96 6.20 11.87
CA VAL A 161 -19.77 7.37 12.25
C VAL A 161 -21.25 7.15 11.91
N PRO A 162 -22.18 7.91 12.51
CA PRO A 162 -23.61 7.75 12.24
C PRO A 162 -24.01 7.97 10.78
N SER A 163 -23.37 8.90 10.06
CA SER A 163 -23.72 9.20 8.66
C SER A 163 -22.49 9.51 7.81
N GLN A 164 -22.63 9.37 6.49
CA GLN A 164 -21.57 9.70 5.54
C GLN A 164 -21.16 11.19 5.58
N ALA A 165 -22.11 12.08 5.86
CA ALA A 165 -21.85 13.52 5.97
C ALA A 165 -20.91 13.85 7.14
N ASP A 166 -20.91 13.05 8.20
CA ASP A 166 -20.05 13.22 9.36
C ASP A 166 -18.57 13.07 9.00
N LEU A 167 -18.22 12.19 8.05
CA LEU A 167 -16.84 11.99 7.61
C LEU A 167 -16.24 13.29 7.05
N LYS A 168 -17.01 14.03 6.26
CA LYS A 168 -16.58 15.33 5.75
C LYS A 168 -16.44 16.36 6.87
N ALA A 169 -17.40 16.41 7.78
CA ALA A 169 -17.36 17.33 8.92
C ALA A 169 -16.13 17.09 9.82
N ILE A 170 -15.75 15.84 10.03
CA ILE A 170 -14.52 15.48 10.76
C ILE A 170 -13.29 16.02 10.04
N CYS A 171 -13.18 15.80 8.72
CA CYS A 171 -12.07 16.32 7.92
C CYS A 171 -11.93 17.85 8.01
N ASP A 172 -13.06 18.56 7.91
CA ASP A 172 -13.10 20.03 7.95
C ASP A 172 -12.78 20.60 9.34
N SER A 173 -12.91 19.79 10.40
CA SER A 173 -12.67 20.20 11.78
C SER A 173 -11.23 20.04 12.26
N ALA A 174 -10.32 19.57 11.42
CA ALA A 174 -8.96 19.24 11.79
C ALA A 174 -8.13 20.47 12.15
N VAL A 175 -7.51 20.45 13.33
CA VAL A 175 -6.64 21.52 13.86
C VAL A 175 -5.28 20.95 14.23
N LEU A 176 -4.22 21.65 13.82
CA LEU A 176 -2.83 21.29 14.15
C LEU A 176 -2.43 21.91 15.50
N TYR A 177 -1.80 21.10 16.33
CA TYR A 177 -1.17 21.51 17.61
C TYR A 177 0.33 21.18 17.55
N VAL A 178 1.14 22.02 18.17
CA VAL A 178 2.58 21.85 18.32
C VAL A 178 2.95 22.12 19.78
N ASP A 179 3.67 21.21 20.41
CA ASP A 179 3.98 21.28 21.84
C ASP A 179 2.73 21.50 22.71
N GLY A 180 1.61 20.90 22.33
CA GLY A 180 0.34 20.97 23.03
C GLY A 180 -0.44 22.30 22.86
N LYS A 181 0.03 23.22 22.03
CA LYS A 181 -0.62 24.49 21.71
C LYS A 181 -1.15 24.49 20.27
N GLU A 182 -2.34 25.02 20.08
CA GLU A 182 -2.89 25.23 18.74
C GLU A 182 -1.96 26.08 17.90
N TYR A 183 -1.61 25.57 16.70
CA TYR A 183 -0.74 26.30 15.77
C TYR A 183 -1.54 27.35 15.00
N LYS A 184 -1.29 28.63 15.30
CA LYS A 184 -2.01 29.76 14.68
C LYS A 184 -1.19 30.51 13.61
N GLY A 185 -0.06 29.94 13.15
CA GLY A 185 0.88 30.62 12.26
C GLY A 185 1.83 31.56 13.02
N SER A 186 3.05 31.72 12.54
CA SER A 186 3.98 32.68 13.10
C SER A 186 3.84 34.03 12.38
N SER A 187 3.44 35.07 13.09
CA SER A 187 3.74 36.43 12.65
C SER A 187 5.25 36.64 12.84
N ALA A 188 5.92 37.00 11.75
CA ALA A 188 7.35 37.26 11.78
C ALA A 188 7.71 38.32 12.84
N SER A 189 8.50 37.93 13.85
CA SER A 189 9.28 38.84 14.67
C SER A 189 10.72 38.40 14.58
N SER A 190 11.52 39.23 13.94
CA SER A 190 12.97 39.12 13.87
C SER A 190 13.58 39.32 15.25
N THR A 191 14.41 38.41 15.71
CA THR A 191 15.54 38.73 16.58
C THR A 191 16.66 37.75 16.35
N THR A 192 17.74 38.28 15.90
CA THR A 192 19.06 37.69 15.68
C THR A 192 19.70 37.33 17.02
N GLU A 193 20.23 36.11 17.14
CA GLU A 193 21.50 35.88 17.83
C GLU A 193 22.13 34.59 17.34
N ALA A 194 23.38 34.73 16.93
CA ALA A 194 24.22 33.70 16.36
C ALA A 194 24.94 32.95 17.49
N THR A 195 25.09 31.63 17.33
CA THR A 195 26.33 30.97 17.78
C THR A 195 26.59 29.76 16.88
N GLU A 196 27.80 29.71 16.37
CA GLU A 196 28.35 28.78 15.40
C GLU A 196 28.52 27.35 15.93
N ALA A 197 28.25 26.36 15.10
CA ALA A 197 29.15 25.22 14.91
C ALA A 197 28.84 24.58 13.55
N LYS A 198 29.84 24.58 12.71
CA LYS A 198 29.91 24.02 11.35
C LYS A 198 29.74 22.51 11.34
N GLU A 199 28.91 22.04 10.43
CA GLU A 199 29.29 21.00 9.49
C GLU A 199 28.44 21.15 8.21
N GLU A 200 29.14 21.52 7.14
CA GLU A 200 28.56 21.76 5.83
C GLU A 200 28.19 20.42 5.18
N THR A 201 26.89 20.19 4.97
CA THR A 201 26.45 19.42 3.82
C THR A 201 25.64 20.33 2.92
N LYS A 202 26.20 20.60 1.74
CA LYS A 202 25.62 21.39 0.65
C LYS A 202 24.15 21.00 0.41
N PRO A 203 23.24 21.99 0.21
CA PRO A 203 21.92 21.72 -0.35
C PRO A 203 22.10 21.19 -1.78
N LYS A 204 21.61 19.98 -2.04
CA LYS A 204 21.46 19.50 -3.41
C LYS A 204 20.51 20.46 -4.12
N GLU A 205 21.05 21.10 -5.15
CA GLU A 205 20.39 21.91 -6.15
C GLU A 205 19.09 21.26 -6.62
N LYS A 206 18.02 22.05 -6.78
CA LYS A 206 16.80 21.61 -7.47
C LYS A 206 17.23 21.14 -8.85
N THR A 207 17.35 19.82 -9.01
CA THR A 207 17.51 19.24 -10.34
C THR A 207 16.24 19.54 -11.11
N GLU A 208 16.42 20.12 -12.31
CA GLU A 208 15.39 20.14 -13.35
C GLU A 208 14.82 18.72 -13.52
N PRO A 209 13.54 18.54 -13.94
CA PRO A 209 13.01 17.22 -14.16
C PRO A 209 13.94 16.45 -15.09
N GLU A 210 14.46 15.33 -14.60
CA GLU A 210 15.38 14.48 -15.37
C GLU A 210 14.69 14.07 -16.67
N SER A 211 15.34 14.34 -17.79
CA SER A 211 14.86 13.86 -19.08
C SER A 211 15.23 12.39 -19.20
N GLY A 212 14.25 11.52 -19.34
CA GLY A 212 14.42 10.07 -19.46
C GLY A 212 13.48 9.30 -18.54
N THR A 213 13.50 7.99 -18.68
CA THR A 213 12.72 7.10 -17.82
C THR A 213 13.46 6.83 -16.50
N PRO A 214 12.78 6.31 -15.45
CA PRO A 214 13.45 5.90 -14.23
C PRO A 214 14.68 5.00 -14.45
N VAL A 215 14.57 4.01 -15.34
CA VAL A 215 15.68 3.09 -15.63
C VAL A 215 16.78 3.76 -16.44
N ASP A 216 16.46 4.64 -17.39
CA ASP A 216 17.47 5.40 -18.14
C ASP A 216 18.34 6.24 -17.20
N ASN A 217 17.72 6.90 -16.26
CA ASN A 217 18.39 7.82 -15.34
C ASN A 217 19.17 7.07 -14.25
N HIS A 218 18.61 6.02 -13.68
CA HIS A 218 19.16 5.35 -12.50
C HIS A 218 19.84 4.00 -12.80
N GLY A 219 19.55 3.36 -13.96
CA GLY A 219 20.14 2.09 -14.36
C GLY A 219 19.83 0.96 -13.38
N LYS A 220 20.72 -0.01 -13.31
CA LYS A 220 20.58 -1.15 -12.41
C LYS A 220 20.72 -0.72 -10.95
N LEU A 221 19.77 -1.14 -10.13
CA LEU A 221 19.81 -0.89 -8.69
C LEU A 221 20.62 -1.95 -7.97
N THR A 222 21.35 -1.52 -6.94
CA THR A 222 22.16 -2.42 -6.09
C THR A 222 21.96 -2.07 -4.62
N LEU A 223 22.54 -2.88 -3.72
CA LEU A 223 22.56 -2.59 -2.29
C LEU A 223 23.93 -2.04 -1.87
N LYS A 224 23.89 -0.98 -1.04
CA LYS A 224 25.07 -0.45 -0.35
C LYS A 224 24.75 -0.32 1.14
N GLY A 225 25.20 -1.30 1.90
CA GLY A 225 24.72 -1.47 3.28
C GLY A 225 23.23 -1.81 3.31
N THR A 226 22.42 -0.97 3.92
CA THR A 226 20.97 -1.13 4.01
C THR A 226 20.20 -0.29 2.98
N ASP A 227 20.90 0.41 2.10
CA ASP A 227 20.29 1.32 1.14
C ASP A 227 20.25 0.72 -0.27
N ILE A 228 19.13 0.85 -0.95
CA ILE A 228 19.05 0.67 -2.39
C ILE A 228 19.70 1.90 -3.03
N VAL A 229 20.68 1.67 -3.90
CA VAL A 229 21.37 2.72 -4.64
C VAL A 229 21.31 2.48 -6.13
N ASP A 230 21.36 3.57 -6.89
CA ASP A 230 21.39 3.56 -8.35
C ASP A 230 22.82 3.33 -8.90
N LYS A 231 22.96 3.36 -10.23
CA LYS A 231 24.23 3.22 -10.94
C LYS A 231 25.31 4.23 -10.52
N ASN A 232 24.92 5.38 -9.94
CA ASN A 232 25.81 6.42 -9.47
C ASN A 232 26.20 6.25 -7.99
N GLY A 233 25.58 5.29 -7.29
CA GLY A 233 25.73 5.05 -5.86
C GLY A 233 24.89 5.99 -4.99
N ASP A 234 23.94 6.72 -5.57
CA ASP A 234 22.99 7.57 -4.90
C ASP A 234 21.78 6.74 -4.42
N LYS A 235 21.25 7.07 -3.22
CA LYS A 235 20.06 6.41 -2.70
C LYS A 235 18.88 6.60 -3.63
N TYR A 236 18.21 5.49 -3.95
CA TYR A 236 17.03 5.50 -4.81
C TYR A 236 15.82 4.93 -4.10
N GLN A 237 14.68 5.59 -4.24
CA GLN A 237 13.43 5.14 -3.66
C GLN A 237 12.51 4.54 -4.73
N LEU A 238 12.18 3.27 -4.59
CA LEU A 238 11.15 2.62 -5.37
C LEU A 238 9.77 3.04 -4.87
N LYS A 239 8.90 3.47 -5.80
CA LYS A 239 7.52 3.89 -5.56
C LYS A 239 6.64 3.20 -6.58
N GLY A 240 5.73 2.37 -6.14
CA GLY A 240 4.94 1.61 -7.09
C GLY A 240 3.73 0.95 -6.49
N VAL A 241 3.13 0.11 -7.29
CA VAL A 241 1.91 -0.63 -6.96
C VAL A 241 2.13 -2.11 -7.25
N SER A 242 1.54 -2.97 -6.42
CA SER A 242 1.44 -4.40 -6.72
C SER A 242 0.17 -4.65 -7.51
N THR A 243 0.24 -5.53 -8.51
CA THR A 243 -0.98 -6.16 -9.01
C THR A 243 -1.63 -6.94 -7.88
N HIS A 244 -2.93 -7.17 -7.97
CA HIS A 244 -3.54 -8.32 -7.28
C HIS A 244 -3.09 -9.62 -7.97
N GLY A 245 -3.57 -10.79 -7.52
CA GLY A 245 -3.22 -12.05 -8.17
C GLY A 245 -3.48 -12.01 -9.67
N ILE A 246 -2.43 -12.19 -10.47
CA ILE A 246 -2.51 -12.09 -11.93
C ILE A 246 -3.41 -13.18 -12.56
N ALA A 247 -3.65 -14.29 -11.85
CA ALA A 247 -4.59 -15.31 -12.26
C ALA A 247 -6.05 -14.83 -12.23
N TRP A 248 -6.37 -13.85 -11.39
CA TRP A 248 -7.74 -13.36 -11.16
C TRP A 248 -8.04 -12.08 -11.91
N PHE A 249 -7.02 -11.23 -12.10
CA PHE A 249 -7.14 -9.93 -12.73
C PHE A 249 -6.08 -9.73 -13.82
N PRO A 250 -6.00 -10.64 -14.82
CA PRO A 250 -5.00 -10.57 -15.88
C PRO A 250 -5.13 -9.32 -16.75
N GLU A 251 -6.33 -8.72 -16.79
CA GLU A 251 -6.65 -7.54 -17.60
C GLU A 251 -5.90 -6.29 -17.16
N TYR A 252 -5.37 -6.25 -15.94
CA TYR A 252 -4.55 -5.12 -15.45
C TYR A 252 -3.05 -5.30 -15.69
N VAL A 253 -2.62 -6.46 -16.19
CA VAL A 253 -1.22 -6.72 -16.54
C VAL A 253 -0.99 -6.32 -17.99
N ASN A 254 -0.87 -5.03 -18.24
CA ASN A 254 -0.66 -4.49 -19.58
C ASN A 254 0.03 -3.11 -19.55
N GLN A 255 0.53 -2.66 -20.70
CA GLN A 255 1.29 -1.43 -20.81
C GLN A 255 0.46 -0.18 -20.51
N ASP A 256 -0.82 -0.13 -20.94
CA ASP A 256 -1.68 1.05 -20.75
C ASP A 256 -1.97 1.29 -19.27
N ALA A 257 -2.26 0.22 -18.51
CA ALA A 257 -2.45 0.29 -17.06
C ALA A 257 -1.18 0.77 -16.35
N PHE A 258 -0.03 0.23 -16.69
CA PHE A 258 1.25 0.61 -16.09
C PHE A 258 1.67 2.03 -16.48
N GLN A 259 1.38 2.45 -17.71
CA GLN A 259 1.62 3.81 -18.15
C GLN A 259 0.80 4.82 -17.34
N SER A 260 -0.49 4.55 -17.10
CA SER A 260 -1.32 5.42 -16.26
C SER A 260 -0.77 5.53 -14.84
N LEU A 261 -0.29 4.42 -14.25
CA LEU A 261 0.34 4.45 -12.92
C LEU A 261 1.63 5.30 -12.92
N ARG A 262 2.45 5.20 -13.97
CA ARG A 262 3.66 6.02 -14.11
C ARG A 262 3.32 7.50 -14.31
N ASP A 263 2.45 7.81 -15.27
CA ASP A 263 2.21 9.18 -15.72
C ASP A 263 1.31 9.97 -14.75
N ASP A 264 0.28 9.32 -14.19
CA ASP A 264 -0.71 9.98 -13.32
C ASP A 264 -0.32 9.92 -11.83
N MET A 265 0.37 8.85 -11.39
CA MET A 265 0.69 8.61 -9.99
C MET A 265 2.18 8.70 -9.66
N GLY A 266 3.04 8.88 -10.67
CA GLY A 266 4.49 8.97 -10.49
C GLY A 266 5.13 7.66 -10.03
N ALA A 267 4.53 6.51 -10.38
CA ALA A 267 5.10 5.21 -10.08
C ALA A 267 6.36 4.96 -10.93
N ASN A 268 7.40 4.43 -10.30
CA ASN A 268 8.63 4.01 -10.98
C ASN A 268 8.85 2.49 -10.92
N LEU A 269 7.90 1.77 -10.30
CA LEU A 269 7.94 0.32 -10.06
C LEU A 269 6.56 -0.30 -10.24
N ILE A 270 6.54 -1.52 -10.79
CA ILE A 270 5.38 -2.42 -10.74
C ILE A 270 5.81 -3.73 -10.08
N ARG A 271 4.96 -4.30 -9.24
CA ARG A 271 5.12 -5.63 -8.67
C ARG A 271 4.08 -6.57 -9.25
N ILE A 272 4.51 -7.69 -9.79
CA ILE A 272 3.67 -8.69 -10.45
C ILE A 272 3.48 -9.86 -9.50
N ALA A 273 2.30 -9.92 -8.85
CA ALA A 273 1.97 -10.91 -7.83
C ALA A 273 1.48 -12.20 -8.47
N MET A 274 2.38 -13.19 -8.59
CA MET A 274 2.03 -14.52 -9.04
C MET A 274 1.82 -15.45 -7.85
N TYR A 275 0.57 -15.66 -7.47
CA TYR A 275 0.21 -16.52 -6.35
C TYR A 275 0.59 -17.97 -6.61
N SER A 276 1.30 -18.57 -5.65
CA SER A 276 1.72 -19.97 -5.68
C SER A 276 0.62 -20.93 -5.26
N GLY A 277 0.02 -20.71 -4.10
CA GLY A 277 -0.85 -21.65 -3.41
C GLY A 277 -2.34 -21.30 -3.34
N GLU A 278 -2.77 -20.17 -3.90
CA GLU A 278 -4.17 -19.75 -3.87
C GLU A 278 -5.00 -20.41 -4.98
N ASN A 279 -6.33 -20.24 -4.94
CA ASN A 279 -7.20 -20.76 -5.97
C ASN A 279 -6.80 -20.25 -7.37
N ASN A 280 -6.63 -21.14 -8.35
CA ASN A 280 -6.04 -20.87 -9.65
C ASN A 280 -4.60 -20.31 -9.60
N GLY A 281 -3.92 -20.44 -8.46
CA GLY A 281 -2.50 -20.14 -8.35
C GLY A 281 -1.64 -21.09 -9.16
N TYR A 282 -0.36 -20.75 -9.30
CA TYR A 282 0.58 -21.48 -10.15
C TYR A 282 0.66 -22.98 -9.83
N CYS A 283 0.58 -23.35 -8.54
CA CYS A 283 0.65 -24.75 -8.06
C CYS A 283 -0.73 -25.36 -7.76
N THR A 284 -1.83 -24.59 -7.86
CA THR A 284 -3.15 -24.98 -7.36
C THR A 284 -4.25 -24.86 -8.43
N GLY A 285 -3.95 -25.29 -9.64
CA GLY A 285 -4.92 -25.40 -10.73
C GLY A 285 -4.84 -24.29 -11.78
N GLY A 286 -3.98 -23.29 -11.60
CA GLY A 286 -3.70 -22.28 -12.62
C GLY A 286 -2.98 -22.86 -13.82
N ASP A 287 -3.21 -22.28 -15.00
CA ASP A 287 -2.43 -22.61 -16.20
C ASP A 287 -1.03 -21.96 -16.08
N GLN A 288 -0.05 -22.76 -15.69
CA GLN A 288 1.33 -22.32 -15.48
C GLN A 288 1.94 -21.62 -16.71
N LYS A 289 1.59 -22.08 -17.91
CA LYS A 289 2.07 -21.47 -19.14
C LYS A 289 1.48 -20.07 -19.32
N GLN A 290 0.17 -19.93 -19.14
CA GLN A 290 -0.52 -18.64 -19.21
C GLN A 290 -0.03 -17.66 -18.13
N LEU A 291 0.17 -18.15 -16.91
CA LEU A 291 0.68 -17.32 -15.80
C LEU A 291 2.10 -16.82 -16.09
N LYS A 292 2.98 -17.65 -16.66
CA LYS A 292 4.32 -17.20 -17.08
C LYS A 292 4.26 -16.18 -18.23
N GLU A 293 3.34 -16.34 -19.19
CA GLU A 293 3.13 -15.36 -20.25
C GLU A 293 2.58 -14.03 -19.71
N LEU A 294 1.75 -14.06 -18.66
CA LEU A 294 1.31 -12.82 -17.96
C LEU A 294 2.48 -12.12 -17.26
N VAL A 295 3.32 -12.87 -16.55
CA VAL A 295 4.55 -12.31 -15.96
C VAL A 295 5.39 -11.65 -17.04
N LYS A 296 5.59 -12.35 -18.17
CA LYS A 296 6.35 -11.82 -19.31
C LYS A 296 5.72 -10.55 -19.87
N THR A 297 4.40 -10.53 -20.08
CA THR A 297 3.66 -9.34 -20.53
C THR A 297 3.89 -8.16 -19.58
N GLY A 298 3.84 -8.37 -18.27
CA GLY A 298 4.08 -7.34 -17.29
C GLY A 298 5.53 -6.84 -17.27
N VAL A 299 6.51 -7.74 -17.39
CA VAL A 299 7.93 -7.36 -17.45
C VAL A 299 8.20 -6.57 -18.73
N ASP A 300 7.72 -7.03 -19.89
CA ASP A 300 7.89 -6.32 -21.17
C ASP A 300 7.24 -4.93 -21.12
N ALA A 301 6.02 -4.82 -20.56
CA ALA A 301 5.33 -3.53 -20.37
C ALA A 301 6.11 -2.57 -19.48
N ALA A 302 6.58 -3.02 -18.32
CA ALA A 302 7.38 -2.18 -17.42
C ALA A 302 8.70 -1.76 -18.06
N THR A 303 9.36 -2.67 -18.77
CA THR A 303 10.63 -2.39 -19.47
C THR A 303 10.43 -1.36 -20.57
N ASN A 304 9.39 -1.50 -21.41
CA ASN A 304 9.05 -0.52 -22.44
C ASN A 304 8.77 0.88 -21.87
N LEU A 305 8.25 0.94 -20.66
CA LEU A 305 7.96 2.18 -19.94
C LEU A 305 9.18 2.71 -19.16
N GLY A 306 10.29 1.98 -19.12
CA GLY A 306 11.47 2.30 -18.34
C GLY A 306 11.22 2.28 -16.82
N MET A 307 10.30 1.43 -16.36
CA MET A 307 9.99 1.21 -14.96
C MET A 307 10.72 -0.03 -14.43
N TYR A 308 10.99 -0.05 -13.13
CA TYR A 308 11.42 -1.27 -12.45
C TYR A 308 10.25 -2.24 -12.30
N VAL A 309 10.56 -3.52 -12.20
CA VAL A 309 9.55 -4.57 -12.04
C VAL A 309 10.02 -5.63 -11.06
N ILE A 310 9.14 -5.99 -10.12
CA ILE A 310 9.33 -7.13 -9.21
C ILE A 310 8.56 -8.32 -9.77
N ILE A 311 9.26 -9.43 -9.95
CA ILE A 311 8.64 -10.74 -10.21
C ILE A 311 8.50 -11.42 -8.84
N ASP A 312 7.25 -11.56 -8.39
CA ASP A 312 6.94 -12.03 -7.05
C ASP A 312 6.33 -13.44 -7.08
N TRP A 313 6.99 -14.36 -6.40
CA TRP A 313 6.43 -15.65 -6.01
C TRP A 313 5.62 -15.46 -4.74
N HIS A 314 4.30 -15.30 -4.92
CA HIS A 314 3.40 -14.81 -3.89
C HIS A 314 2.92 -15.93 -2.96
N VAL A 315 3.73 -16.23 -1.95
CA VAL A 315 3.38 -17.12 -0.84
C VAL A 315 2.39 -16.42 0.07
N LEU A 316 1.25 -17.02 0.35
CA LEU A 316 0.23 -16.50 1.28
C LEU A 316 -0.54 -17.65 1.94
N GLY A 317 -1.53 -18.26 1.27
CA GLY A 317 -2.33 -19.35 1.82
C GLY A 317 -1.57 -20.68 1.95
N ASP A 318 -0.53 -20.87 1.18
CA ASP A 318 0.44 -21.97 1.31
C ASP A 318 1.40 -21.81 2.49
N GLN A 319 1.41 -20.64 3.13
CA GLN A 319 2.10 -20.27 4.37
C GLN A 319 3.63 -20.42 4.33
N ASN A 320 4.12 -21.62 4.02
CA ASN A 320 5.54 -21.96 4.07
C ASN A 320 6.10 -22.08 2.64
N PRO A 321 7.14 -21.30 2.26
CA PRO A 321 7.71 -21.35 0.92
C PRO A 321 8.31 -22.72 0.54
N GLN A 322 8.59 -23.58 1.53
CA GLN A 322 9.01 -24.95 1.30
C GLN A 322 7.93 -25.81 0.64
N THR A 323 6.63 -25.41 0.74
CA THR A 323 5.49 -26.19 0.20
C THR A 323 5.61 -26.41 -1.30
N TYR A 324 6.00 -25.40 -2.07
CA TYR A 324 6.16 -25.43 -3.51
C TYR A 324 7.59 -25.05 -3.95
N LYS A 325 8.57 -25.45 -3.17
CA LYS A 325 9.98 -25.08 -3.39
C LYS A 325 10.51 -25.52 -4.75
N GLU A 326 10.19 -26.74 -5.19
CA GLU A 326 10.71 -27.25 -6.47
C GLU A 326 10.10 -26.50 -7.66
N GLU A 327 8.82 -26.14 -7.58
CA GLU A 327 8.15 -25.30 -8.56
C GLU A 327 8.73 -23.89 -8.59
N ALA A 328 9.00 -23.31 -7.40
CA ALA A 328 9.66 -22.01 -7.29
C ALA A 328 11.06 -22.03 -7.91
N LYS A 329 11.85 -23.08 -7.64
CA LYS A 329 13.19 -23.26 -8.24
C LYS A 329 13.12 -23.30 -9.77
N ALA A 330 12.20 -24.09 -10.34
CA ALA A 330 12.01 -24.19 -11.78
C ALA A 330 11.54 -22.87 -12.39
N PHE A 331 10.62 -22.17 -11.72
CA PHE A 331 10.13 -20.85 -12.11
C PHE A 331 11.25 -19.82 -12.14
N PHE A 332 12.02 -19.71 -11.07
CA PHE A 332 13.11 -18.72 -11.01
C PHE A 332 14.29 -19.05 -11.91
N GLU A 333 14.57 -20.34 -12.20
CA GLU A 333 15.56 -20.70 -13.21
C GLU A 333 15.15 -20.17 -14.59
N GLU A 334 13.86 -20.34 -14.98
CA GLU A 334 13.33 -19.84 -16.24
C GLU A 334 13.32 -18.30 -16.27
N MET A 335 12.75 -17.65 -15.25
CA MET A 335 12.64 -16.18 -15.20
C MET A 335 14.02 -15.50 -15.16
N SER A 336 14.94 -15.96 -14.34
CA SER A 336 16.28 -15.37 -14.25
C SER A 336 17.10 -15.59 -15.50
N SER A 337 16.92 -16.70 -16.20
CA SER A 337 17.56 -16.95 -17.50
C SER A 337 17.00 -16.02 -18.59
N LEU A 338 15.67 -15.80 -18.58
CA LEU A 338 14.99 -14.97 -19.58
C LEU A 338 15.37 -13.48 -19.43
N TYR A 339 15.50 -13.01 -18.19
CA TYR A 339 15.76 -11.59 -17.89
C TYR A 339 17.18 -11.30 -17.41
N LYS A 340 18.14 -12.16 -17.71
CA LYS A 340 19.54 -12.03 -17.24
C LYS A 340 20.24 -10.72 -17.62
N ASP A 341 19.84 -10.13 -18.73
CA ASP A 341 20.44 -8.90 -19.28
C ASP A 341 19.55 -7.66 -19.01
N TYR A 342 18.57 -7.76 -18.08
CA TYR A 342 17.64 -6.68 -17.76
C TYR A 342 18.08 -5.98 -16.48
N ASP A 343 18.25 -4.66 -16.54
CA ASP A 343 18.65 -3.83 -15.40
C ASP A 343 17.49 -3.47 -14.47
N ASN A 344 16.26 -3.64 -14.91
CA ASN A 344 15.06 -3.21 -14.22
C ASN A 344 14.31 -4.34 -13.49
N VAL A 345 14.79 -5.60 -13.58
CA VAL A 345 14.11 -6.76 -12.97
C VAL A 345 14.64 -7.06 -11.58
N ILE A 346 13.74 -7.18 -10.64
CA ILE A 346 13.95 -7.53 -9.23
C ILE A 346 13.17 -8.83 -8.97
N TYR A 347 13.72 -9.73 -8.17
CA TYR A 347 13.07 -10.99 -7.83
C TYR A 347 12.61 -10.97 -6.37
N GLU A 348 11.37 -11.38 -6.12
CA GLU A 348 10.87 -11.62 -4.77
C GLU A 348 10.52 -13.10 -4.65
N ILE A 349 11.30 -13.83 -3.85
CA ILE A 349 11.24 -15.29 -3.84
C ILE A 349 10.19 -15.86 -2.90
N CYS A 350 9.68 -15.08 -1.97
CA CYS A 350 8.50 -15.40 -1.15
C CYS A 350 7.92 -14.11 -0.58
N ASN A 351 6.60 -13.93 -0.73
CA ASN A 351 5.89 -12.74 -0.29
C ASN A 351 5.74 -12.65 1.24
N GLU A 352 4.85 -13.45 1.80
CA GLU A 352 4.44 -13.36 3.21
C GLU A 352 4.38 -14.73 3.88
N PRO A 353 5.52 -15.34 4.20
CA PRO A 353 5.55 -16.56 5.00
C PRO A 353 4.80 -16.35 6.33
N ASN A 354 3.92 -17.29 6.69
CA ASN A 354 3.04 -17.10 7.82
C ASN A 354 2.67 -18.42 8.52
N GLY A 355 1.66 -18.40 9.40
CA GLY A 355 1.25 -19.58 10.15
C GLY A 355 2.33 -20.06 11.11
N GLY A 356 2.76 -21.31 10.96
CA GLY A 356 3.83 -21.90 11.78
C GLY A 356 5.21 -21.84 11.14
N THR A 357 5.38 -21.10 10.04
CA THR A 357 6.66 -20.97 9.31
C THR A 357 7.67 -20.22 10.15
N THR A 358 8.87 -20.77 10.25
CA THR A 358 9.98 -20.17 10.98
C THR A 358 10.98 -19.50 10.03
N TRP A 359 11.84 -18.62 10.57
CA TRP A 359 12.95 -18.07 9.79
C TRP A 359 13.90 -19.15 9.24
N ALA A 360 14.12 -20.22 10.00
CA ALA A 360 14.93 -21.35 9.53
C ALA A 360 14.35 -22.02 8.28
N ASP A 361 13.01 -22.12 8.18
CA ASP A 361 12.33 -22.65 6.98
C ASP A 361 12.56 -21.73 5.78
N VAL A 362 12.36 -20.43 5.98
CA VAL A 362 12.54 -19.41 4.93
C VAL A 362 14.01 -19.32 4.50
N LYS A 363 14.93 -19.29 5.46
CA LYS A 363 16.37 -19.25 5.18
C LYS A 363 16.84 -20.46 4.38
N SER A 364 16.43 -21.67 4.79
CA SER A 364 16.74 -22.91 4.07
C SER A 364 16.16 -22.90 2.64
N TYR A 365 14.96 -22.37 2.45
CA TYR A 365 14.37 -22.17 1.12
C TYR A 365 15.20 -21.18 0.28
N ALA A 366 15.53 -20.02 0.86
CA ALA A 366 16.30 -18.98 0.19
C ALA A 366 17.70 -19.47 -0.23
N GLU A 367 18.39 -20.26 0.61
CA GLU A 367 19.68 -20.86 0.34
C GLU A 367 19.68 -21.82 -0.86
N GLU A 368 18.51 -22.38 -1.23
CA GLU A 368 18.36 -23.20 -2.42
C GLU A 368 17.91 -22.39 -3.67
N VAL A 369 17.05 -21.41 -3.51
CA VAL A 369 16.47 -20.67 -4.65
C VAL A 369 17.42 -19.56 -5.14
N ILE A 370 18.07 -18.83 -4.23
CA ILE A 370 18.93 -17.70 -4.59
C ILE A 370 20.11 -18.12 -5.49
N PRO A 371 20.83 -19.22 -5.24
CA PRO A 371 21.88 -19.67 -6.15
C PRO A 371 21.41 -19.93 -7.58
N ILE A 372 20.16 -20.34 -7.78
CA ILE A 372 19.57 -20.54 -9.10
C ILE A 372 19.45 -19.21 -9.84
N ILE A 373 18.95 -18.18 -9.17
CA ILE A 373 18.88 -16.83 -9.75
C ILE A 373 20.28 -16.30 -10.00
N ARG A 374 21.21 -16.45 -9.05
CA ARG A 374 22.60 -15.96 -9.14
C ARG A 374 23.41 -16.58 -10.26
N LYS A 375 23.08 -17.80 -10.68
CA LYS A 375 23.69 -18.45 -11.84
C LYS A 375 23.48 -17.64 -13.12
N ASN A 376 22.34 -16.99 -13.27
CA ASN A 376 21.96 -16.22 -14.44
C ASN A 376 22.19 -14.71 -14.26
N THR A 377 21.88 -14.17 -13.06
CA THR A 377 22.00 -12.73 -12.73
C THR A 377 22.77 -12.56 -11.41
N LYS A 378 24.06 -12.23 -11.50
CA LYS A 378 24.95 -12.22 -10.31
C LYS A 378 24.60 -11.15 -9.28
N ASP A 379 24.04 -10.04 -9.70
CA ASP A 379 23.88 -8.80 -8.95
C ASP A 379 22.44 -8.25 -8.93
N ALA A 380 21.46 -9.00 -9.43
CA ALA A 380 20.06 -8.60 -9.32
C ALA A 380 19.64 -8.47 -7.85
N LEU A 381 18.78 -7.50 -7.55
CA LEU A 381 18.15 -7.43 -6.24
C LEU A 381 17.22 -8.63 -6.04
N ILE A 382 17.32 -9.26 -4.86
CA ILE A 382 16.44 -10.36 -4.46
C ILE A 382 15.81 -9.98 -3.13
N ILE A 383 14.49 -10.10 -3.08
CA ILE A 383 13.68 -9.85 -1.89
C ILE A 383 13.28 -11.19 -1.29
N VAL A 384 13.41 -11.30 0.03
CA VAL A 384 13.00 -12.47 0.81
C VAL A 384 12.04 -12.01 1.88
N GLY A 385 10.80 -12.47 1.83
CA GLY A 385 9.82 -12.25 2.89
C GLY A 385 10.21 -12.97 4.17
N THR A 386 9.90 -12.39 5.32
CA THR A 386 10.16 -12.99 6.64
C THR A 386 8.90 -13.62 7.21
N PRO A 387 8.97 -14.47 8.26
CA PRO A 387 7.78 -15.00 8.92
C PRO A 387 6.84 -13.91 9.43
N THR A 388 5.65 -14.35 9.90
CA THR A 388 4.62 -13.45 10.44
C THR A 388 4.21 -12.35 9.46
N TRP A 389 3.91 -12.77 8.19
CA TRP A 389 3.55 -11.85 7.09
C TRP A 389 4.60 -10.78 6.86
N SER A 390 5.86 -11.20 6.75
CA SER A 390 7.03 -10.34 6.53
C SER A 390 7.30 -9.30 7.63
N GLN A 391 6.87 -9.57 8.88
CA GLN A 391 7.07 -8.68 10.02
C GLN A 391 8.32 -9.00 10.85
N ASP A 392 8.79 -10.24 10.86
CA ASP A 392 9.91 -10.72 11.71
C ASP A 392 11.28 -10.40 11.07
N VAL A 393 11.50 -9.13 10.74
CA VAL A 393 12.75 -8.67 10.08
C VAL A 393 13.96 -8.66 11.00
N ASP A 394 13.74 -8.50 12.28
CA ASP A 394 14.76 -8.54 13.34
C ASP A 394 15.40 -9.93 13.45
N ILE A 395 14.58 -10.99 13.42
CA ILE A 395 15.08 -12.38 13.44
C ILE A 395 15.94 -12.66 12.20
N ALA A 396 15.52 -12.18 11.03
CA ALA A 396 16.28 -12.32 9.81
C ALA A 396 17.59 -11.51 9.84
N ALA A 397 17.58 -10.34 10.49
CA ALA A 397 18.78 -9.52 10.66
C ALA A 397 19.80 -10.13 11.63
N GLU A 398 19.36 -10.88 12.63
CA GLU A 398 20.24 -11.59 13.58
C GLU A 398 20.91 -12.84 12.97
N ASP A 399 20.26 -13.48 12.00
CA ASP A 399 20.75 -14.68 11.31
C ASP A 399 20.58 -14.55 9.80
N PRO A 400 21.29 -13.63 9.11
CA PRO A 400 21.11 -13.36 7.69
C PRO A 400 21.47 -14.56 6.82
N VAL A 401 20.92 -14.58 5.61
CA VAL A 401 21.33 -15.55 4.58
C VAL A 401 22.76 -15.23 4.14
N PRO A 402 23.73 -16.19 4.20
CA PRO A 402 25.14 -15.92 3.95
C PRO A 402 25.41 -15.47 2.50
N ASP A 403 26.43 -14.63 2.33
CA ASP A 403 27.05 -14.25 1.03
C ASP A 403 26.08 -13.72 -0.02
N MET A 404 24.98 -13.10 0.39
CA MET A 404 23.94 -12.68 -0.52
C MET A 404 23.62 -11.20 -0.38
N THR A 405 23.60 -10.50 -1.50
CA THR A 405 23.05 -9.15 -1.62
C THR A 405 21.53 -9.27 -1.58
N ILE A 406 20.96 -9.37 -0.38
CA ILE A 406 19.55 -9.62 -0.14
C ILE A 406 18.94 -8.42 0.55
N SER A 407 17.81 -7.98 0.06
CA SER A 407 16.94 -7.08 0.78
C SER A 407 15.82 -7.90 1.45
N CYS A 408 15.85 -8.05 2.76
CA CYS A 408 14.63 -8.36 3.51
C CYS A 408 13.82 -7.07 3.54
N MET A 409 12.95 -6.89 2.57
CA MET A 409 11.98 -5.80 2.61
C MET A 409 10.65 -6.38 3.06
N PRO A 410 10.03 -5.82 4.08
CA PRO A 410 8.59 -5.92 4.24
C PRO A 410 7.97 -5.09 3.11
N PHE A 411 7.84 -5.73 1.95
CA PHE A 411 7.19 -5.11 0.81
C PHE A 411 5.74 -5.52 0.82
N ILE A 412 5.00 -4.94 1.50
CA ILE A 412 3.58 -4.78 1.61
C ILE A 412 3.34 -4.48 3.06
N SER A 413 3.79 -3.34 3.40
CA SER A 413 2.85 -2.62 4.18
C SER A 413 2.02 -1.85 3.17
N MET A 414 0.80 -2.11 3.12
CA MET A 414 -0.06 -0.98 3.36
C MET A 414 0.55 -0.21 4.54
N ARG A 415 1.53 0.68 4.23
CA ARG A 415 2.08 1.68 5.15
C ARG A 415 2.84 1.21 6.40
N GLN A 416 4.03 0.66 6.25
CA GLN A 416 5.02 0.75 7.33
C GLN A 416 6.44 0.93 6.78
N HIS A 417 7.05 2.05 7.12
CA HIS A 417 8.49 2.26 6.97
C HIS A 417 9.18 1.53 8.11
N ILE A 418 9.75 0.37 7.84
CA ILE A 418 10.68 -0.26 8.79
C ILE A 418 12.07 0.24 8.45
N ARG A 419 12.60 1.06 9.33
CA ARG A 419 14.00 1.45 9.34
C ARG A 419 14.79 0.30 9.98
N ILE A 420 15.56 -0.44 9.21
CA ILE A 420 16.54 -1.38 9.78
C ILE A 420 17.67 -0.52 10.36
N THR A 421 17.69 -0.36 11.67
CA THR A 421 18.85 0.18 12.36
C THR A 421 19.85 -0.97 12.54
N SER A 422 20.96 -0.94 11.81
CA SER A 422 22.11 -1.79 12.11
C SER A 422 22.61 -1.43 13.50
N GLY A 423 22.35 -2.31 14.48
CA GLY A 423 23.02 -2.24 15.77
C GLY A 423 24.50 -2.54 15.57
N THR A 424 25.31 -1.52 15.46
CA THR A 424 26.75 -1.63 15.72
C THR A 424 26.95 -1.71 17.23
N LYS A 425 27.49 -2.85 17.69
CA LYS A 425 28.17 -2.92 18.98
C LYS A 425 29.46 -2.12 18.94
#